data_b68991bf07bb8db05da993bf4952d6ed
#
_entry.id   b68991bf07bb8db05da993bf4952d6ed
#
_cell.length_a   1.000
_cell.length_b   1.000
_cell.length_c   1.000
_cell.angle_alpha   90.00
_cell.angle_beta   90.00
_cell.angle_gamma   90.00
#
_symmetry.space_group_name_H-M   'P 1'
#
loop_
_entity.id
_entity.type
_entity.pdbx_description
1 polymer ?
#
loop_
_entity_poly.entity_id
_entity_poly.type
_entity_poly.pdbx_seq_one_letter_code
_entity_poly.pdbx_strand_id
1 'polypeptide(L)'
;MLPKINPVTTAAWRSLQEHFSEMKNVHMRDLFKNDPDRFFKYSITTRDIVFDYSKNIINEKTILLLTKLAADCQVHAGIDAMLNGEKINETESRAVLHTALRNLSPEPVYAEGKDIMPDVRKVLKQMKNFCNRVHDGRWRGYTGKRIRYIVNIGIGGSDLGPLMVTEALKPYWLEDIQTYYVSNVDGTHIAEVL
;
A
#
# COMPACT_ATOMS: atom_id res chain seq x y z
N MET A 1 9.26 -11.27 -17.46
CA MET A 1 10.10 -11.59 -16.27
C MET A 1 10.92 -10.36 -15.95
N LEU A 2 10.95 -9.90 -14.71
CA LEU A 2 11.72 -8.72 -14.33
C LEU A 2 13.23 -8.98 -14.46
N PRO A 3 14.01 -7.98 -14.88
CA PRO A 3 15.47 -8.10 -14.94
C PRO A 3 16.04 -8.33 -13.52
N LYS A 4 16.86 -9.36 -13.36
CA LYS A 4 17.49 -9.70 -12.08
C LYS A 4 18.81 -8.92 -11.91
N ILE A 5 18.70 -7.61 -11.74
CA ILE A 5 19.85 -6.73 -11.56
C ILE A 5 20.13 -6.58 -10.06
N ASN A 6 21.34 -6.94 -9.65
CA ASN A 6 21.77 -6.67 -8.28
C ASN A 6 22.16 -5.19 -8.17
N PRO A 7 21.42 -4.36 -7.41
CA PRO A 7 21.68 -2.92 -7.31
C PRO A 7 23.12 -2.58 -6.91
N VAL A 8 23.72 -3.37 -6.01
CA VAL A 8 25.08 -3.09 -5.50
C VAL A 8 26.19 -3.27 -6.52
N THR A 9 25.90 -3.91 -7.66
CA THR A 9 26.88 -4.09 -8.74
C THR A 9 26.85 -2.95 -9.77
N THR A 10 25.87 -2.05 -9.69
CA THR A 10 25.67 -0.96 -10.64
C THR A 10 26.67 0.18 -10.43
N ALA A 11 26.90 0.97 -11.50
CA ALA A 11 27.73 2.16 -11.40
C ALA A 11 27.09 3.22 -10.50
N ALA A 12 25.75 3.36 -10.55
CA ALA A 12 25.01 4.31 -9.70
C ALA A 12 25.17 3.99 -8.22
N TRP A 13 25.18 2.70 -7.83
CA TRP A 13 25.41 2.31 -6.44
C TRP A 13 26.80 2.75 -5.95
N ARG A 14 27.83 2.53 -6.73
CA ARG A 14 29.20 2.97 -6.40
C ARG A 14 29.28 4.48 -6.20
N SER A 15 28.67 5.24 -7.11
CA SER A 15 28.61 6.71 -6.98
C SER A 15 27.81 7.15 -5.74
N LEU A 16 26.77 6.41 -5.35
CA LEU A 16 26.04 6.66 -4.09
C LEU A 16 26.90 6.38 -2.86
N GLN A 17 27.74 5.35 -2.87
CA GLN A 17 28.66 5.07 -1.77
C GLN A 17 29.73 6.16 -1.61
N GLU A 18 30.26 6.68 -2.73
CA GLU A 18 31.17 7.84 -2.72
C GLU A 18 30.45 9.07 -2.17
N HIS A 19 29.24 9.36 -2.66
CA HIS A 19 28.43 10.47 -2.20
C HIS A 19 28.01 10.35 -0.74
N PHE A 20 27.76 9.14 -0.23
CA PHE A 20 27.51 8.93 1.19
C PHE A 20 28.68 9.43 2.07
N SER A 21 29.92 9.26 1.61
CA SER A 21 31.09 9.75 2.34
C SER A 21 31.10 11.28 2.48
N GLU A 22 30.52 12.00 1.50
CA GLU A 22 30.34 13.46 1.55
C GLU A 22 29.20 13.84 2.51
N MET A 23 28.11 13.06 2.53
CA MET A 23 26.86 13.40 3.21
C MET A 23 26.77 12.90 4.66
N LYS A 24 27.52 11.86 5.04
CA LYS A 24 27.38 11.18 6.34
C LYS A 24 27.51 12.05 7.59
N ASN A 25 28.24 13.18 7.48
CA ASN A 25 28.44 14.11 8.57
C ASN A 25 27.62 15.40 8.45
N VAL A 26 26.76 15.49 7.42
CA VAL A 26 25.89 16.66 7.20
C VAL A 26 24.74 16.63 8.19
N HIS A 27 24.51 17.74 8.87
CA HIS A 27 23.41 17.86 9.81
C HIS A 27 22.17 18.44 9.13
N MET A 28 20.99 17.87 9.42
CA MET A 28 19.70 18.31 8.85
C MET A 28 19.45 19.81 9.00
N ARG A 29 19.82 20.38 10.15
CA ARG A 29 19.68 21.80 10.45
C ARG A 29 20.43 22.70 9.48
N ASP A 30 21.62 22.26 9.06
CA ASP A 30 22.46 23.01 8.11
C ASP A 30 21.88 22.96 6.70
N LEU A 31 21.25 21.85 6.33
CA LEU A 31 20.55 21.73 5.04
C LEU A 31 19.40 22.76 4.93
N PHE A 32 18.60 22.94 5.99
CA PHE A 32 17.54 23.93 6.00
C PHE A 32 18.06 25.36 6.13
N LYS A 33 19.12 25.57 6.90
CA LYS A 33 19.75 26.90 7.04
C LYS A 33 20.33 27.40 5.71
N ASN A 34 20.93 26.51 4.94
CA ASN A 34 21.59 26.86 3.68
C ASN A 34 20.61 26.88 2.48
N ASP A 35 19.42 26.32 2.61
CA ASP A 35 18.39 26.29 1.58
C ASP A 35 16.99 26.53 2.18
N PRO A 36 16.57 27.80 2.29
CA PRO A 36 15.24 28.17 2.82
C PRO A 36 14.08 27.55 2.04
N ASP A 37 14.27 27.31 0.74
CA ASP A 37 13.25 26.74 -0.15
C ASP A 37 13.23 25.20 -0.13
N ARG A 38 13.99 24.58 0.78
CA ARG A 38 14.19 23.13 0.83
C ARG A 38 12.88 22.34 0.89
N PHE A 39 11.89 22.82 1.63
CA PHE A 39 10.57 22.18 1.67
C PHE A 39 9.95 22.10 0.28
N PHE A 40 9.95 23.20 -0.47
CA PHE A 40 9.35 23.23 -1.81
C PHE A 40 10.11 22.37 -2.82
N LYS A 41 11.45 22.32 -2.72
CA LYS A 41 12.30 21.49 -3.59
C LYS A 41 12.14 19.99 -3.35
N TYR A 42 11.90 19.60 -2.09
CA TYR A 42 11.81 18.21 -1.66
C TYR A 42 10.43 17.84 -1.13
N SER A 43 9.38 18.36 -1.77
CA SER A 43 8.00 17.94 -1.56
C SER A 43 7.28 17.78 -2.89
N ILE A 44 6.31 16.87 -2.91
CA ILE A 44 5.42 16.64 -4.06
C ILE A 44 4.00 16.76 -3.56
N THR A 45 3.22 17.61 -4.23
CA THR A 45 1.79 17.76 -3.93
C THR A 45 0.97 17.18 -5.07
N THR A 46 0.05 16.30 -4.74
CA THR A 46 -0.92 15.76 -5.70
C THR A 46 -2.30 15.71 -5.05
N ARG A 47 -3.28 16.43 -5.62
CA ARG A 47 -4.62 16.59 -5.03
C ARG A 47 -4.50 17.06 -3.56
N ASP A 48 -5.01 16.25 -2.62
CA ASP A 48 -5.03 16.55 -1.18
C ASP A 48 -3.87 15.90 -0.40
N ILE A 49 -2.87 15.36 -1.11
CA ILE A 49 -1.74 14.67 -0.50
C ILE A 49 -0.47 15.48 -0.73
N VAL A 50 0.25 15.77 0.36
CA VAL A 50 1.60 16.33 0.34
C VAL A 50 2.57 15.26 0.79
N PHE A 51 3.52 14.90 -0.08
CA PHE A 51 4.63 14.02 0.26
C PHE A 51 5.88 14.87 0.51
N ASP A 52 6.18 15.11 1.78
CA ASP A 52 7.36 15.87 2.23
C ASP A 52 8.52 14.94 2.54
N TYR A 53 9.57 14.99 1.72
CA TYR A 53 10.83 14.27 1.93
C TYR A 53 12.00 15.21 2.19
N SER A 54 11.73 16.50 2.50
CA SER A 54 12.75 17.50 2.79
C SER A 54 13.57 17.20 4.04
N LYS A 55 13.00 16.40 4.97
CA LYS A 55 13.65 15.99 6.23
C LYS A 55 14.52 14.72 6.10
N ASN A 56 14.93 14.37 4.91
CA ASN A 56 15.98 13.38 4.69
C ASN A 56 17.34 14.08 4.51
N ILE A 57 18.45 13.40 4.84
CA ILE A 57 19.80 13.92 4.60
C ILE A 57 20.16 13.69 3.14
N ILE A 58 19.62 14.51 2.27
CA ILE A 58 19.75 14.45 0.81
C ILE A 58 20.00 15.84 0.23
N ASN A 59 20.57 15.87 -0.95
CA ASN A 59 20.67 17.05 -1.82
C ASN A 59 20.32 16.68 -3.27
N GLU A 60 20.44 17.61 -4.20
CA GLU A 60 20.14 17.38 -5.62
C GLU A 60 20.96 16.24 -6.22
N LYS A 61 22.27 16.15 -5.88
CA LYS A 61 23.14 15.05 -6.30
C LYS A 61 22.63 13.69 -5.79
N THR A 62 22.11 13.64 -4.57
CA THR A 62 21.50 12.41 -4.02
C THR A 62 20.32 11.96 -4.86
N ILE A 63 19.39 12.88 -5.19
CA ILE A 63 18.22 12.57 -6.00
C ILE A 63 18.62 12.10 -7.39
N LEU A 64 19.56 12.79 -8.03
CA LEU A 64 20.08 12.39 -9.34
C LEU A 64 20.64 10.96 -9.32
N LEU A 65 21.45 10.64 -8.32
CA LEU A 65 22.07 9.31 -8.19
C LEU A 65 21.04 8.21 -7.86
N LEU A 66 20.04 8.51 -7.03
CA LEU A 66 18.94 7.57 -6.74
C LEU A 66 18.07 7.31 -7.98
N THR A 67 17.79 8.36 -8.76
CA THR A 67 17.06 8.21 -10.04
C THR A 67 17.86 7.39 -11.04
N LYS A 68 19.19 7.62 -11.09
CA LYS A 68 20.07 6.80 -11.94
C LYS A 68 20.10 5.34 -11.48
N LEU A 69 20.14 5.08 -10.17
CA LEU A 69 20.07 3.72 -9.65
C LEU A 69 18.75 3.04 -10.06
N ALA A 70 17.63 3.75 -9.96
CA ALA A 70 16.34 3.23 -10.41
C ALA A 70 16.34 2.89 -11.91
N ALA A 71 16.98 3.73 -12.74
CA ALA A 71 17.13 3.48 -14.17
C ALA A 71 18.05 2.27 -14.43
N ASP A 72 19.22 2.21 -13.77
CA ASP A 72 20.14 1.08 -13.88
C ASP A 72 19.48 -0.25 -13.48
N CYS A 73 18.56 -0.21 -12.49
CA CYS A 73 17.77 -1.36 -12.03
C CYS A 73 16.50 -1.61 -12.86
N GLN A 74 16.27 -0.84 -13.92
CA GLN A 74 15.11 -0.96 -14.82
C GLN A 74 13.76 -0.91 -14.09
N VAL A 75 13.62 -0.02 -13.10
CA VAL A 75 12.37 0.11 -12.31
C VAL A 75 11.18 0.47 -13.22
N HIS A 76 11.36 1.30 -14.25
CA HIS A 76 10.29 1.64 -15.19
C HIS A 76 9.79 0.41 -15.97
N ALA A 77 10.69 -0.43 -16.46
CA ALA A 77 10.28 -1.68 -17.11
C ALA A 77 9.50 -2.61 -16.16
N GLY A 78 9.86 -2.61 -14.88
CA GLY A 78 9.09 -3.33 -13.86
C GLY A 78 7.69 -2.77 -13.63
N ILE A 79 7.54 -1.44 -13.63
CA ILE A 79 6.24 -0.76 -13.53
C ILE A 79 5.39 -1.09 -14.75
N ASP A 80 5.93 -0.99 -15.97
CA ASP A 80 5.22 -1.30 -17.20
C ASP A 80 4.77 -2.76 -17.23
N ALA A 81 5.64 -3.69 -16.85
CA ALA A 81 5.29 -5.10 -16.75
C ALA A 81 4.15 -5.36 -15.75
N MET A 82 4.16 -4.67 -14.59
CA MET A 82 3.08 -4.74 -13.61
C MET A 82 1.75 -4.22 -14.18
N LEU A 83 1.77 -3.06 -14.83
CA LEU A 83 0.58 -2.43 -15.40
C LEU A 83 0.01 -3.23 -16.57
N ASN A 84 0.86 -3.90 -17.34
CA ASN A 84 0.48 -4.77 -18.44
C ASN A 84 0.04 -6.18 -18.00
N GLY A 85 -0.01 -6.45 -16.69
CA GLY A 85 -0.48 -7.73 -16.15
C GLY A 85 0.48 -8.90 -16.42
N GLU A 86 1.77 -8.63 -16.60
CA GLU A 86 2.78 -9.67 -16.71
C GLU A 86 2.97 -10.43 -15.38
N LYS A 87 3.41 -11.69 -15.47
CA LYS A 87 3.65 -12.54 -14.29
C LYS A 87 4.96 -12.16 -13.59
N ILE A 88 4.99 -10.98 -12.97
CA ILE A 88 6.16 -10.45 -12.26
C ILE A 88 6.35 -11.03 -10.85
N ASN A 89 5.33 -11.65 -10.28
CA ASN A 89 5.49 -12.48 -9.08
C ASN A 89 5.97 -13.86 -9.50
N GLU A 90 7.29 -14.00 -9.60
CA GLU A 90 7.93 -15.23 -10.12
C GLU A 90 7.75 -16.44 -9.18
N THR A 91 7.67 -16.22 -7.87
CA THR A 91 7.53 -17.30 -6.89
C THR A 91 6.19 -18.01 -6.98
N GLU A 92 5.13 -17.31 -7.36
CA GLU A 92 3.78 -17.83 -7.52
C GLU A 92 3.34 -17.90 -8.98
N SER A 93 4.18 -17.46 -9.92
CA SER A 93 3.89 -17.39 -11.36
C SER A 93 2.61 -16.61 -11.67
N ARG A 94 2.41 -15.48 -10.99
CA ARG A 94 1.20 -14.65 -11.09
C ARG A 94 1.51 -13.22 -11.54
N ALA A 95 0.51 -12.60 -12.17
CA ALA A 95 0.46 -11.14 -12.31
C ALA A 95 0.21 -10.48 -10.95
N VAL A 96 0.69 -9.23 -10.80
CA VAL A 96 0.45 -8.39 -9.62
C VAL A 96 -0.64 -7.38 -9.98
N LEU A 97 -1.86 -7.59 -9.46
CA LEU A 97 -3.08 -6.91 -9.91
C LEU A 97 -3.63 -5.89 -8.91
N HIS A 98 -2.79 -5.35 -8.03
CA HIS A 98 -3.21 -4.33 -7.04
C HIS A 98 -3.79 -3.07 -7.71
N THR A 99 -3.28 -2.71 -8.89
CA THR A 99 -3.77 -1.59 -9.71
C THR A 99 -5.18 -1.84 -10.22
N ALA A 100 -5.49 -3.07 -10.66
CA ALA A 100 -6.81 -3.47 -11.12
C ALA A 100 -7.86 -3.40 -10.01
N LEU A 101 -7.51 -3.83 -8.79
CA LEU A 101 -8.42 -3.75 -7.62
C LEU A 101 -8.78 -2.30 -7.25
N ARG A 102 -7.98 -1.32 -7.65
CA ARG A 102 -8.19 0.12 -7.41
C ARG A 102 -8.67 0.88 -8.62
N ASN A 103 -8.84 0.20 -9.76
CA ASN A 103 -9.33 0.83 -10.98
C ASN A 103 -10.85 1.03 -10.90
N LEU A 104 -11.26 2.29 -10.69
CA LEU A 104 -12.67 2.71 -10.70
C LEU A 104 -13.13 3.20 -12.07
N SER A 105 -12.22 3.29 -13.05
CA SER A 105 -12.54 3.70 -14.40
C SER A 105 -13.24 2.56 -15.18
N PRO A 106 -13.89 2.86 -16.32
CA PRO A 106 -14.44 1.82 -17.21
C PRO A 106 -13.36 1.04 -17.95
N GLU A 107 -12.11 1.53 -17.97
CA GLU A 107 -11.02 0.97 -18.76
C GLU A 107 -10.70 -0.48 -18.38
N PRO A 108 -10.42 -1.35 -19.34
CA PRO A 108 -10.05 -2.73 -19.09
C PRO A 108 -8.63 -2.82 -18.49
N VAL A 109 -8.40 -3.88 -17.72
CA VAL A 109 -7.07 -4.30 -17.31
C VAL A 109 -6.86 -5.72 -17.77
N TYR A 110 -5.81 -5.96 -18.53
CA TYR A 110 -5.55 -7.27 -19.11
C TYR A 110 -4.52 -8.04 -18.27
N ALA A 111 -4.80 -9.31 -18.04
CA ALA A 111 -3.84 -10.28 -17.53
C ALA A 111 -3.99 -11.57 -18.35
N GLU A 112 -2.89 -12.12 -18.86
CA GLU A 112 -2.87 -13.31 -19.69
C GLU A 112 -3.84 -13.21 -20.92
N GLY A 113 -3.97 -12.01 -21.49
CA GLY A 113 -4.83 -11.73 -22.62
C GLY A 113 -6.32 -11.62 -22.32
N LYS A 114 -6.73 -11.76 -21.05
CA LYS A 114 -8.12 -11.65 -20.61
C LYS A 114 -8.35 -10.31 -19.88
N ASP A 115 -9.46 -9.61 -20.22
CA ASP A 115 -9.92 -8.50 -19.38
C ASP A 115 -10.42 -9.04 -18.02
N ILE A 116 -9.78 -8.65 -16.92
CA ILE A 116 -10.09 -9.11 -15.58
C ILE A 116 -11.05 -8.18 -14.83
N MET A 117 -11.34 -6.99 -15.36
CA MET A 117 -12.20 -6.02 -14.67
C MET A 117 -13.63 -6.50 -14.44
N PRO A 118 -14.27 -7.30 -15.32
CA PRO A 118 -15.57 -7.88 -15.01
C PRO A 118 -15.57 -8.75 -13.76
N ASP A 119 -14.52 -9.56 -13.55
CA ASP A 119 -14.40 -10.42 -12.36
C ASP A 119 -14.18 -9.58 -11.10
N VAL A 120 -13.33 -8.53 -11.15
CA VAL A 120 -13.11 -7.58 -10.06
C VAL A 120 -14.42 -6.90 -9.65
N ARG A 121 -15.16 -6.35 -10.63
CA ARG A 121 -16.44 -5.66 -10.38
C ARG A 121 -17.49 -6.62 -9.80
N LYS A 122 -17.53 -7.86 -10.27
CA LYS A 122 -18.41 -8.90 -9.74
C LYS A 122 -18.16 -9.16 -8.25
N VAL A 123 -16.90 -9.29 -7.84
CA VAL A 123 -16.54 -9.50 -6.43
C VAL A 123 -16.90 -8.29 -5.58
N LEU A 124 -16.58 -7.08 -6.03
CA LEU A 124 -16.98 -5.85 -5.32
C LEU A 124 -18.50 -5.74 -5.13
N LYS A 125 -19.28 -6.13 -6.15
CA LYS A 125 -20.75 -6.20 -6.04
C LYS A 125 -21.22 -7.25 -5.04
N GLN A 126 -20.56 -8.42 -5.01
CA GLN A 126 -20.86 -9.47 -4.02
C GLN A 126 -20.57 -8.98 -2.59
N MET A 127 -19.43 -8.31 -2.36
CA MET A 127 -19.08 -7.72 -1.07
C MET A 127 -20.14 -6.68 -0.63
N LYS A 128 -20.52 -5.75 -1.52
CA LYS A 128 -21.57 -4.77 -1.24
C LYS A 128 -22.90 -5.43 -0.87
N ASN A 129 -23.31 -6.46 -1.62
CA ASN A 129 -24.56 -7.18 -1.35
C ASN A 129 -24.51 -7.92 -0.02
N PHE A 130 -23.37 -8.51 0.34
CA PHE A 130 -23.18 -9.15 1.63
C PHE A 130 -23.28 -8.14 2.78
N CYS A 131 -22.54 -7.02 2.70
CA CYS A 131 -22.62 -5.96 3.70
C CYS A 131 -24.07 -5.47 3.90
N ASN A 132 -24.78 -5.18 2.80
CA ASN A 132 -26.17 -4.74 2.88
C ASN A 132 -27.06 -5.77 3.59
N ARG A 133 -26.86 -7.07 3.34
CA ARG A 133 -27.63 -8.14 4.00
C ARG A 133 -27.35 -8.26 5.50
N VAL A 134 -26.12 -7.96 5.92
CA VAL A 134 -25.75 -7.87 7.35
C VAL A 134 -26.41 -6.64 7.97
N HIS A 135 -26.27 -5.47 7.32
CA HIS A 135 -26.78 -4.19 7.82
C HIS A 135 -28.31 -4.20 7.99
N ASP A 136 -29.05 -4.76 7.04
CA ASP A 136 -30.53 -4.81 7.10
C ASP A 136 -31.07 -6.02 7.87
N GLY A 137 -30.20 -6.88 8.43
CA GLY A 137 -30.55 -8.03 9.24
C GLY A 137 -31.10 -9.23 8.45
N ARG A 138 -30.98 -9.23 7.11
CA ARG A 138 -31.35 -10.40 6.28
C ARG A 138 -30.31 -11.53 6.39
N TRP A 139 -29.04 -11.19 6.68
CA TRP A 139 -28.03 -12.16 7.04
C TRP A 139 -28.06 -12.37 8.55
N ARG A 140 -28.30 -13.60 8.98
CA ARG A 140 -28.50 -13.95 10.39
C ARG A 140 -27.51 -15.02 10.83
N GLY A 141 -27.21 -15.05 12.13
CA GLY A 141 -26.43 -16.10 12.74
C GLY A 141 -27.19 -17.44 12.78
N TYR A 142 -26.50 -18.50 13.20
CA TYR A 142 -27.06 -19.84 13.32
C TYR A 142 -28.36 -19.88 14.18
N THR A 143 -28.43 -19.05 15.21
CA THR A 143 -29.59 -18.93 16.11
C THR A 143 -30.78 -18.12 15.52
N GLY A 144 -30.67 -17.65 14.28
CA GLY A 144 -31.67 -16.77 13.67
C GLY A 144 -31.60 -15.31 14.13
N LYS A 145 -30.66 -14.95 15.01
CA LYS A 145 -30.49 -13.56 15.49
C LYS A 145 -29.72 -12.73 14.46
N ARG A 146 -29.95 -11.40 14.47
CA ARG A 146 -29.16 -10.44 13.69
C ARG A 146 -27.71 -10.47 14.15
N ILE A 147 -26.80 -10.26 13.21
CA ILE A 147 -25.39 -10.02 13.52
C ILE A 147 -25.27 -8.60 14.08
N ARG A 148 -24.76 -8.47 15.31
CA ARG A 148 -24.49 -7.20 15.99
C ARG A 148 -23.03 -7.01 16.33
N TYR A 149 -22.31 -8.12 16.46
CA TYR A 149 -20.91 -8.13 16.84
C TYR A 149 -20.10 -8.80 15.73
N ILE A 150 -19.04 -8.15 15.31
CA ILE A 150 -18.08 -8.65 14.33
C ILE A 150 -16.73 -8.68 15.00
N VAL A 151 -16.13 -9.86 15.10
CA VAL A 151 -14.79 -10.04 15.68
C VAL A 151 -13.82 -10.35 14.57
N ASN A 152 -12.85 -9.47 14.36
CA ASN A 152 -11.75 -9.69 13.43
C ASN A 152 -10.60 -10.36 14.18
N ILE A 153 -10.24 -11.57 13.80
CA ILE A 153 -9.11 -12.30 14.38
C ILE A 153 -8.01 -12.33 13.34
N GLY A 154 -6.86 -11.70 13.65
CA GLY A 154 -5.75 -11.64 12.71
C GLY A 154 -4.50 -11.04 13.33
N ILE A 155 -3.35 -11.28 12.72
CA ILE A 155 -2.05 -10.78 13.16
C ILE A 155 -1.42 -9.98 12.02
N GLY A 156 -0.72 -8.89 12.35
CA GLY A 156 -0.03 -8.06 11.37
C GLY A 156 -0.97 -7.45 10.33
N GLY A 157 -0.79 -7.76 9.05
CA GLY A 157 -1.61 -7.21 7.96
C GLY A 157 -3.09 -7.61 8.01
N SER A 158 -3.41 -8.71 8.66
CA SER A 158 -4.81 -9.14 8.87
C SER A 158 -5.51 -8.44 10.02
N ASP A 159 -4.78 -7.69 10.85
CA ASP A 159 -5.29 -6.90 11.96
C ASP A 159 -5.16 -5.40 11.72
N LEU A 160 -3.93 -4.92 11.47
CA LEU A 160 -3.62 -3.48 11.43
C LEU A 160 -4.40 -2.71 10.37
N GLY A 161 -4.54 -3.28 9.16
CA GLY A 161 -5.29 -2.64 8.07
C GLY A 161 -6.79 -2.53 8.39
N PRO A 162 -7.48 -3.63 8.72
CA PRO A 162 -8.88 -3.60 9.14
C PRO A 162 -9.15 -2.68 10.33
N LEU A 163 -8.33 -2.74 11.39
CA LEU A 163 -8.46 -1.87 12.56
C LEU A 163 -8.32 -0.40 12.18
N MET A 164 -7.24 -0.05 11.45
CA MET A 164 -6.98 1.32 11.02
C MET A 164 -8.14 1.91 10.21
N VAL A 165 -8.64 1.16 9.23
CA VAL A 165 -9.75 1.63 8.39
C VAL A 165 -11.05 1.78 9.20
N THR A 166 -11.32 0.84 10.10
CA THR A 166 -12.52 0.90 10.96
C THR A 166 -12.47 2.12 11.88
N GLU A 167 -11.35 2.38 12.55
CA GLU A 167 -11.19 3.55 13.41
C GLU A 167 -11.25 4.87 12.63
N ALA A 168 -10.61 4.93 11.44
CA ALA A 168 -10.65 6.11 10.58
C ALA A 168 -12.07 6.44 10.10
N LEU A 169 -12.92 5.43 9.91
CA LEU A 169 -14.31 5.56 9.47
C LEU A 169 -15.32 5.57 10.62
N LYS A 170 -14.89 5.73 11.86
CA LYS A 170 -15.74 5.78 13.05
C LYS A 170 -16.97 6.69 12.94
N PRO A 171 -16.89 7.90 12.32
CA PRO A 171 -18.07 8.75 12.12
C PRO A 171 -19.18 8.14 11.25
N TYR A 172 -18.89 7.06 10.53
CA TYR A 172 -19.82 6.34 9.65
C TYR A 172 -20.27 4.99 10.19
N TRP A 173 -19.96 4.67 11.44
CA TRP A 173 -20.37 3.40 12.05
C TRP A 173 -21.88 3.32 12.18
N LEU A 174 -22.40 2.12 12.06
CA LEU A 174 -23.79 1.84 12.35
C LEU A 174 -23.95 1.61 13.87
N GLU A 175 -24.94 2.24 14.48
CA GLU A 175 -25.18 2.20 15.93
C GLU A 175 -25.42 0.79 16.48
N ASP A 176 -25.97 -0.12 15.67
CA ASP A 176 -26.36 -1.47 16.07
C ASP A 176 -25.35 -2.56 15.67
N ILE A 177 -24.17 -2.18 15.11
CA ILE A 177 -23.09 -3.11 14.76
C ILE A 177 -21.79 -2.64 15.42
N GLN A 178 -21.20 -3.51 16.22
CA GLN A 178 -19.93 -3.27 16.90
C GLN A 178 -18.84 -4.17 16.33
N THR A 179 -17.64 -3.63 16.21
CA THR A 179 -16.47 -4.36 15.71
C THR A 179 -15.43 -4.50 16.81
N TYR A 180 -14.85 -5.68 16.91
CA TYR A 180 -13.80 -6.03 17.85
C TYR A 180 -12.61 -6.64 17.12
N TYR A 181 -11.43 -6.51 17.69
CA TYR A 181 -10.18 -6.94 17.07
C TYR A 181 -9.39 -7.80 18.05
N VAL A 182 -8.98 -8.98 17.62
CA VAL A 182 -8.11 -9.89 18.36
C VAL A 182 -6.83 -10.06 17.56
N SER A 183 -5.78 -9.36 17.99
CA SER A 183 -4.53 -9.20 17.23
C SER A 183 -3.44 -10.20 17.58
N ASN A 184 -3.68 -11.12 18.53
CA ASN A 184 -2.68 -12.08 18.98
C ASN A 184 -3.28 -13.44 19.34
N VAL A 185 -2.41 -14.46 19.39
CA VAL A 185 -2.74 -15.84 19.81
C VAL A 185 -2.76 -15.94 21.33
N ASP A 186 -3.38 -14.98 22.01
CA ASP A 186 -3.53 -14.96 23.46
C ASP A 186 -4.96 -15.33 23.84
N GLY A 187 -5.11 -16.42 24.58
CA GLY A 187 -6.40 -16.91 25.07
C GLY A 187 -7.13 -15.90 25.96
N THR A 188 -6.40 -15.05 26.68
CA THR A 188 -7.00 -13.98 27.49
C THR A 188 -7.64 -12.91 26.62
N HIS A 189 -6.94 -12.47 25.56
CA HIS A 189 -7.45 -11.44 24.66
C HIS A 189 -8.78 -11.86 23.99
N ILE A 190 -8.87 -13.09 23.48
CA ILE A 190 -10.11 -13.56 22.85
C ILE A 190 -11.23 -13.75 23.91
N ALA A 191 -10.88 -14.19 25.14
CA ALA A 191 -11.84 -14.35 26.21
C ALA A 191 -12.43 -13.01 26.72
N GLU A 192 -11.65 -11.94 26.68
CA GLU A 192 -12.11 -10.59 27.04
C GLU A 192 -13.03 -9.97 25.96
N VAL A 193 -12.87 -10.41 24.70
CA VAL A 193 -13.67 -9.91 23.57
C VAL A 193 -15.00 -10.64 23.43
N LEU A 194 -15.07 -11.92 23.78
CA LEU A 194 -16.27 -12.78 23.66
C LEU A 194 -17.15 -12.73 24.90
#